data_5d07def1d90dd5efd37e9c6154f824ac
#
_entry.id   5d07def1d90dd5efd37e9c6154f824ac
#
_cell.length_a   1.000
_cell.length_b   1.000
_cell.length_c   1.000
_cell.angle_alpha   90.00
_cell.angle_beta   90.00
_cell.angle_gamma   90.00
#
_symmetry.space_group_name_H-M   'P 1'
#
loop_
_entity.id
_entity.type
_entity.pdbx_description
1 polymer ?
#
loop_
_entity_poly.entity_id
_entity_poly.type
_entity_poly.pdbx_seq_one_letter_code
_entity_poly.pdbx_strand_id
1 'polypeptide(L)'
;IKCSNKDVYLLDYLAIVKNKRSKHLGSTFLQELKNIAVNDDRLLMLEVENPDYADEGAAKDYMIKRIGFYKKNGMKLSNTSCYFLGNEYRILYAGDEVEDDYMDEITDTVYRDFFGDQFVDMNVRFH
;
A
#
# COMPACT_ATOMS: atom_id res chain seq x y z
N ILE A 1 -0.11 -2.27 10.65
CA ILE A 1 0.98 -3.04 11.26
C ILE A 1 2.19 -2.13 11.45
N LYS A 2 2.72 -2.12 12.65
CA LYS A 2 3.90 -1.31 12.97
C LYS A 2 5.16 -2.12 12.67
N CYS A 3 6.06 -1.56 11.85
CA CYS A 3 7.32 -2.20 11.49
C CYS A 3 8.44 -1.69 12.38
N SER A 4 9.30 -2.59 12.88
CA SER A 4 10.29 -2.25 13.89
C SER A 4 11.50 -1.50 13.35
N ASN A 5 11.92 -1.77 12.10
CA ASN A 5 13.16 -1.25 11.54
C ASN A 5 13.01 0.01 10.70
N LYS A 6 11.76 0.44 10.45
CA LYS A 6 11.46 1.66 9.71
C LYS A 6 10.31 2.36 10.39
N ASP A 7 10.25 3.66 10.23
CA ASP A 7 9.17 4.47 10.78
C ASP A 7 7.96 4.42 9.85
N VAL A 8 7.39 3.22 9.71
CA VAL A 8 6.32 2.91 8.76
C VAL A 8 5.21 2.13 9.45
N TYR A 9 3.97 2.50 9.15
CA TYR A 9 2.80 1.67 9.40
C TYR A 9 2.32 1.07 8.09
N LEU A 10 2.11 -0.23 8.05
CA LEU A 10 1.56 -0.93 6.89
C LEU A 10 0.06 -1.14 7.10
N LEU A 11 -0.74 -0.58 6.19
CA LEU A 11 -2.17 -0.86 6.13
C LEU A 11 -2.37 -2.10 5.25
N ASP A 12 -2.69 -3.21 5.87
CA ASP A 12 -2.78 -4.49 5.19
C ASP A 12 -4.09 -4.63 4.42
N TYR A 13 -5.20 -4.22 5.02
CA TYR A 13 -6.51 -4.40 4.41
C TYR A 13 -7.52 -3.37 4.92
N LEU A 14 -8.25 -2.78 3.98
CA LEU A 14 -9.36 -1.89 4.27
C LEU A 14 -10.59 -2.36 3.50
N ALA A 15 -11.65 -2.74 4.21
CA ALA A 15 -12.90 -3.15 3.62
C ALA A 15 -14.08 -2.48 4.32
N ILE A 16 -15.04 -2.02 3.54
CA ILE A 16 -16.26 -1.43 4.05
C ILE A 16 -17.42 -2.31 3.63
N VAL A 17 -18.31 -2.62 4.56
CA VAL A 17 -19.52 -3.39 4.29
C VAL A 17 -20.30 -2.70 3.16
N LYS A 18 -20.76 -3.48 2.17
CA LYS A 18 -21.34 -2.97 0.93
C LYS A 18 -22.43 -1.93 1.15
N ASN A 19 -23.32 -2.13 2.12
CA ASN A 19 -24.43 -1.22 2.40
C ASN A 19 -23.98 0.08 3.09
N LYS A 20 -22.71 0.21 3.43
CA LYS A 20 -22.18 1.40 4.09
C LYS A 20 -21.13 2.14 3.27
N ARG A 21 -20.80 1.64 2.08
CA ARG A 21 -19.75 2.22 1.23
C ARG A 21 -20.04 3.65 0.78
N SER A 22 -21.31 3.98 0.53
CA SER A 22 -21.71 5.31 0.10
C SER A 22 -21.73 6.35 1.22
N LYS A 23 -21.44 5.97 2.46
CA LYS A 23 -21.47 6.86 3.62
C LYS A 23 -20.07 7.41 3.98
N HIS A 24 -19.12 7.30 3.10
CA HIS A 24 -17.74 7.81 3.27
C HIS A 24 -17.00 7.24 4.51
N LEU A 25 -17.40 6.07 4.99
CA LEU A 25 -16.77 5.45 6.17
C LEU A 25 -15.31 5.08 5.90
N GLY A 26 -15.00 4.59 4.68
CA GLY A 26 -13.63 4.26 4.29
C GLY A 26 -12.72 5.47 4.29
N SER A 27 -13.21 6.61 3.77
CA SER A 27 -12.46 7.86 3.76
C SER A 27 -12.21 8.37 5.18
N THR A 28 -13.21 8.33 6.04
CA THR A 28 -13.07 8.75 7.45
C THR A 28 -12.03 7.89 8.17
N PHE A 29 -12.12 6.57 8.02
CA PHE A 29 -11.19 5.64 8.64
C PHE A 29 -9.76 5.87 8.15
N LEU A 30 -9.59 6.05 6.84
CA LEU A 30 -8.27 6.30 6.24
C LEU A 30 -7.67 7.61 6.76
N GLN A 31 -8.47 8.68 6.90
CA GLN A 31 -7.99 9.94 7.44
C GLN A 31 -7.54 9.79 8.90
N GLU A 32 -8.23 9.01 9.70
CA GLU A 32 -7.81 8.73 11.08
C GLU A 32 -6.49 7.97 11.12
N LEU A 33 -6.30 6.97 10.25
CA LEU A 33 -5.03 6.25 10.16
C LEU A 33 -3.89 7.17 9.74
N LYS A 34 -4.13 8.06 8.79
CA LYS A 34 -3.13 9.05 8.37
C LYS A 34 -2.74 9.97 9.53
N ASN A 35 -3.72 10.43 10.31
CA ASN A 35 -3.47 11.28 11.47
C ASN A 35 -2.63 10.56 12.52
N ILE A 36 -2.91 9.29 12.77
CA ILE A 36 -2.11 8.47 13.70
C ILE A 36 -0.67 8.38 13.21
N ALA A 37 -0.46 8.11 11.93
CA ALA A 37 0.87 8.02 11.36
C ALA A 37 1.63 9.34 11.46
N VAL A 38 0.98 10.46 11.14
CA VAL A 38 1.58 11.79 11.28
C VAL A 38 1.96 12.09 12.72
N ASN A 39 1.07 11.81 13.67
CA ASN A 39 1.33 12.04 15.09
C ASN A 39 2.49 11.20 15.61
N ASP A 40 2.67 10.00 15.07
CA ASP A 40 3.77 9.10 15.44
C ASP A 40 5.03 9.33 14.61
N ASP A 41 5.01 10.33 13.71
CA ASP A 41 6.11 10.62 12.77
C ASP A 41 6.49 9.40 11.92
N ARG A 42 5.48 8.75 11.35
CA ARG A 42 5.65 7.55 10.54
C ARG A 42 4.95 7.69 9.19
N LEU A 43 5.47 6.98 8.18
CA LEU A 43 4.76 6.82 6.92
C LEU A 43 3.62 5.82 7.10
N LEU A 44 2.50 6.07 6.44
CA LEU A 44 1.46 5.07 6.25
C LEU A 44 1.62 4.50 4.85
N MET A 45 1.82 3.21 4.75
CA MET A 45 2.08 2.52 3.48
C MET A 45 1.02 1.45 3.25
N LEU A 46 0.62 1.27 2.00
CA LEU A 46 -0.24 0.16 1.63
C LEU A 46 0.12 -0.39 0.26
N GLU A 47 -0.23 -1.64 0.04
CA GLU A 47 -0.05 -2.30 -1.24
C GLU A 47 -1.38 -2.52 -1.92
N VAL A 48 -1.41 -2.34 -3.24
CA VAL A 48 -2.58 -2.61 -4.07
C VAL A 48 -2.16 -3.43 -5.27
N GLU A 49 -3.06 -4.26 -5.78
CA GLU A 49 -2.78 -5.01 -7.00
C GLU A 49 -2.53 -4.04 -8.16
N ASN A 50 -1.52 -4.36 -8.97
CA ASN A 50 -1.11 -3.49 -10.07
C ASN A 50 -1.97 -3.76 -11.31
N PRO A 51 -2.79 -2.79 -11.74
CA PRO A 51 -3.66 -2.99 -12.90
C PRO A 51 -2.91 -3.16 -14.21
N ASP A 52 -1.66 -2.74 -14.30
CA ASP A 52 -0.85 -2.89 -15.52
C ASP A 52 -0.58 -4.35 -15.86
N TYR A 53 -0.69 -5.26 -14.89
CA TYR A 53 -0.49 -6.69 -15.07
C TYR A 53 -1.80 -7.47 -15.15
N ALA A 54 -2.95 -6.78 -15.18
CA ALA A 54 -4.26 -7.41 -15.23
C ALA A 54 -4.82 -7.36 -16.65
N ASP A 55 -5.58 -8.40 -17.01
CA ASP A 55 -6.34 -8.40 -18.26
C ASP A 55 -7.49 -7.41 -18.18
N GLU A 56 -7.90 -6.88 -19.34
CA GLU A 56 -9.06 -5.99 -19.41
C GLU A 56 -10.30 -6.69 -18.85
N GLY A 57 -11.09 -5.95 -18.09
CA GLY A 57 -12.32 -6.45 -17.50
C GLY A 57 -12.62 -5.84 -16.14
N ALA A 58 -13.61 -6.41 -15.46
CA ALA A 58 -14.13 -5.88 -14.19
C ALA A 58 -13.07 -5.86 -13.08
N ALA A 59 -12.19 -6.87 -13.04
CA ALA A 59 -11.14 -6.95 -12.01
C ALA A 59 -10.14 -5.80 -12.16
N LYS A 60 -9.71 -5.53 -13.39
CA LYS A 60 -8.80 -4.40 -13.67
C LYS A 60 -9.45 -3.06 -13.34
N ASP A 61 -10.73 -2.91 -13.72
CA ASP A 61 -11.48 -1.68 -13.41
C ASP A 61 -11.57 -1.46 -11.90
N TYR A 62 -11.77 -2.50 -11.13
CA TYR A 62 -11.80 -2.44 -9.67
C TYR A 62 -10.44 -2.02 -9.09
N MET A 63 -9.35 -2.56 -9.62
CA MET A 63 -7.99 -2.18 -9.20
C MET A 63 -7.74 -0.69 -9.44
N ILE A 64 -8.14 -0.18 -10.60
CA ILE A 64 -7.99 1.24 -10.95
C ILE A 64 -8.82 2.11 -10.01
N LYS A 65 -10.05 1.71 -9.72
CA LYS A 65 -10.92 2.44 -8.78
C LYS A 65 -10.35 2.47 -7.38
N ARG A 66 -9.75 1.38 -6.95
CA ARG A 66 -9.12 1.29 -5.63
C ARG A 66 -7.97 2.27 -5.49
N ILE A 67 -7.09 2.30 -6.48
CA ILE A 67 -5.99 3.28 -6.52
C ILE A 67 -6.55 4.70 -6.51
N GLY A 68 -7.57 4.97 -7.31
CA GLY A 68 -8.24 6.28 -7.35
C GLY A 68 -8.81 6.70 -6.00
N PHE A 69 -9.40 5.77 -5.27
CA PHE A 69 -9.91 6.03 -3.92
C PHE A 69 -8.79 6.49 -2.98
N TYR A 70 -7.67 5.79 -2.97
CA TYR A 70 -6.56 6.16 -2.10
C TYR A 70 -5.93 7.50 -2.50
N LYS A 71 -5.75 7.74 -3.80
CA LYS A 71 -5.23 9.03 -4.30
C LYS A 71 -6.15 10.19 -3.94
N LYS A 72 -7.45 10.00 -4.06
CA LYS A 72 -8.46 11.00 -3.69
C LYS A 72 -8.38 11.34 -2.20
N ASN A 73 -7.99 10.38 -1.38
CA ASN A 73 -7.84 10.57 0.06
C ASN A 73 -6.42 11.01 0.47
N GLY A 74 -5.65 11.52 -0.47
CA GLY A 74 -4.35 12.15 -0.19
C GLY A 74 -3.17 11.21 -0.13
N MET A 75 -3.31 9.96 -0.55
CA MET A 75 -2.18 9.06 -0.65
C MET A 75 -1.45 9.25 -1.97
N LYS A 76 -0.15 9.04 -1.96
CA LYS A 76 0.72 9.18 -3.12
C LYS A 76 0.99 7.81 -3.71
N LEU A 77 0.85 7.68 -5.04
CA LEU A 77 1.21 6.47 -5.75
C LEU A 77 2.70 6.52 -6.08
N SER A 78 3.48 5.63 -5.49
CA SER A 78 4.90 5.52 -5.80
C SER A 78 5.10 4.76 -7.10
N ASN A 79 6.33 4.80 -7.65
CA ASN A 79 6.69 3.98 -8.80
C ASN A 79 7.16 2.57 -8.39
N THR A 80 7.14 2.26 -7.10
CA THR A 80 7.48 0.92 -6.62
C THR A 80 6.47 -0.09 -7.10
N SER A 81 6.97 -1.11 -7.79
CA SER A 81 6.19 -2.21 -8.33
C SER A 81 6.91 -3.50 -7.98
N CYS A 82 6.19 -4.46 -7.43
CA CYS A 82 6.81 -5.71 -7.02
C CYS A 82 5.89 -6.90 -7.24
N TYR A 83 6.52 -8.06 -7.48
CA TYR A 83 5.87 -9.35 -7.52
C TYR A 83 5.98 -10.00 -6.15
N PHE A 84 4.87 -10.51 -5.65
CA PHE A 84 4.83 -11.17 -4.35
C PHE A 84 3.76 -12.26 -4.36
N LEU A 85 4.18 -13.50 -4.13
CA LEU A 85 3.29 -14.67 -4.02
C LEU A 85 2.24 -14.77 -5.14
N GLY A 86 2.67 -14.63 -6.38
CA GLY A 86 1.80 -14.81 -7.55
C GLY A 86 1.03 -13.58 -7.98
N ASN A 87 1.18 -12.45 -7.29
CA ASN A 87 0.50 -11.21 -7.63
C ASN A 87 1.49 -10.07 -7.83
N GLU A 88 1.10 -9.13 -8.69
CA GLU A 88 1.85 -7.89 -8.92
C GLU A 88 1.20 -6.76 -8.13
N TYR A 89 2.02 -5.99 -7.42
CA TYR A 89 1.56 -4.91 -6.55
C TYR A 89 2.20 -3.57 -6.87
N ARG A 90 1.48 -2.51 -6.55
CA ARG A 90 1.99 -1.14 -6.47
C ARG A 90 1.88 -0.67 -5.03
N ILE A 91 2.75 0.26 -4.67
CA ILE A 91 2.80 0.81 -3.30
C ILE A 91 2.29 2.24 -3.30
N LEU A 92 1.35 2.52 -2.40
CA LEU A 92 0.92 3.88 -2.08
C LEU A 92 1.37 4.22 -0.66
N TYR A 93 1.54 5.51 -0.42
CA TYR A 93 1.95 5.96 0.91
C TYR A 93 1.36 7.33 1.24
N ALA A 94 1.31 7.65 2.53
CA ALA A 94 0.98 8.96 3.05
C ALA A 94 2.09 9.41 4.00
N GLY A 95 2.46 10.67 3.93
CA GLY A 95 3.56 11.25 4.67
C GLY A 95 4.42 12.12 3.77
N ASP A 96 5.63 12.41 4.21
CA ASP A 96 6.57 13.19 3.41
C ASP A 96 6.93 12.45 2.12
N GLU A 97 7.20 13.22 1.07
CA GLU A 97 7.53 12.63 -0.22
C GLU A 97 8.80 11.79 -0.15
N VAL A 98 8.73 10.60 -0.77
CA VAL A 98 9.81 9.61 -0.79
C VAL A 98 10.24 9.37 -2.23
N GLU A 99 11.54 9.41 -2.49
CA GLU A 99 12.09 9.08 -3.80
C GLU A 99 11.88 7.60 -4.13
N ASP A 100 11.77 7.28 -5.42
CA ASP A 100 11.41 5.93 -5.88
C ASP A 100 12.37 4.86 -5.37
N ASP A 101 13.67 5.08 -5.50
CA ASP A 101 14.66 4.09 -5.04
C ASP A 101 14.56 3.86 -3.54
N TYR A 102 14.29 4.91 -2.79
CA TYR A 102 14.12 4.81 -1.35
C TYR A 102 12.83 4.08 -0.99
N MET A 103 11.75 4.28 -1.75
CA MET A 103 10.51 3.57 -1.51
C MET A 103 10.67 2.06 -1.75
N ASP A 104 11.42 1.66 -2.77
CA ASP A 104 11.77 0.25 -3.00
C ASP A 104 12.50 -0.33 -1.78
N GLU A 105 13.45 0.42 -1.25
CA GLU A 105 14.24 0.02 -0.09
C GLU A 105 13.38 -0.11 1.17
N ILE A 106 12.49 0.84 1.39
CA ILE A 106 11.53 0.80 2.51
C ILE A 106 10.63 -0.43 2.38
N THR A 107 10.08 -0.66 1.20
CA THR A 107 9.19 -1.80 0.95
C THR A 107 9.91 -3.12 1.18
N ASP A 108 11.13 -3.25 0.66
CA ASP A 108 11.94 -4.44 0.89
C ASP A 108 12.20 -4.66 2.39
N THR A 109 12.54 -3.60 3.11
CA THR A 109 12.78 -3.69 4.56
C THR A 109 11.52 -4.12 5.32
N VAL A 110 10.37 -3.56 4.97
CA VAL A 110 9.08 -3.92 5.58
C VAL A 110 8.78 -5.40 5.37
N TYR A 111 8.95 -5.90 4.15
CA TYR A 111 8.72 -7.31 3.86
C TYR A 111 9.70 -8.23 4.59
N ARG A 112 10.98 -7.86 4.66
CA ARG A 112 11.99 -8.64 5.39
C ARG A 112 11.73 -8.67 6.89
N ASP A 113 11.27 -7.56 7.43
CA ASP A 113 10.89 -7.45 8.84
C ASP A 113 9.73 -8.38 9.17
N PHE A 114 8.76 -8.48 8.25
CA PHE A 114 7.54 -9.23 8.47
C PHE A 114 7.69 -10.72 8.13
N PHE A 115 8.35 -11.04 7.02
CA PHE A 115 8.42 -12.40 6.49
C PHE A 115 9.79 -13.08 6.64
N GLY A 116 10.85 -12.33 6.92
CA GLY A 116 12.22 -12.83 6.99
C GLY A 116 12.94 -12.79 5.64
N ASP A 117 14.27 -12.75 5.71
CA ASP A 117 15.12 -12.56 4.53
C ASP A 117 14.99 -13.71 3.52
N GLN A 118 14.98 -14.95 4.00
CA GLN A 118 14.91 -16.11 3.10
C GLN A 118 13.61 -16.12 2.31
N PHE A 119 12.50 -15.84 2.97
CA PHE A 119 11.19 -15.80 2.31
C PHE A 119 11.14 -14.72 1.24
N VAL A 120 11.65 -13.53 1.55
CA VAL A 120 11.68 -12.40 0.60
C VAL A 120 12.58 -12.71 -0.59
N ASP A 121 13.77 -13.26 -0.36
CA ASP A 121 14.70 -13.62 -1.43
C ASP A 121 14.08 -14.63 -2.41
N MET A 122 13.22 -15.51 -1.92
CA MET A 122 12.58 -16.55 -2.74
C MET A 122 11.29 -16.10 -3.42
N ASN A 123 10.56 -15.13 -2.86
CA ASN A 123 9.16 -14.88 -3.25
C ASN A 123 8.87 -13.45 -3.70
N VAL A 124 9.80 -12.52 -3.55
CA VAL A 124 9.59 -11.10 -3.88
C VAL A 124 10.54 -10.66 -4.97
N ARG A 125 10.02 -9.93 -5.97
CA ARG A 125 10.82 -9.35 -7.05
C ARG A 125 10.36 -7.91 -7.26
N PHE A 126 11.29 -6.97 -7.22
CA PHE A 126 11.05 -5.57 -7.58
C PHE A 126 11.32 -5.36 -9.07
N HIS A 127 10.49 -4.52 -9.67
CA HIS A 127 10.61 -4.20 -11.10
C HIS A 127 11.27 -2.87 -11.36
#